data_4486b3be285d4e76d6c4c3d2c8099253
#
_entry.id   4486b3be285d4e76d6c4c3d2c8099253
#
_cell.length_a   1.000
_cell.length_b   1.000
_cell.length_c   1.000
_cell.angle_alpha   90.00
_cell.angle_beta   90.00
_cell.angle_gamma   90.00
#
_symmetry.space_group_name_H-M   'P 1'
#
loop_
_entity.id
_entity.type
_entity.pdbx_description
1 polymer ?
#
loop_
_entity_poly.entity_id
_entity_poly.type
_entity_poly.pdbx_seq_one_letter_code
_entity_poly.pdbx_strand_id
1 'polypeptide(L)'
;KRMKHYTIAQIMQVLDGLIVLVGASVFGIRAALYALIAIFTVSKISDGLIEGLKFSKQAYIISDHHQEIADAILKEMSRGVTGMTARGMYSNSEKNMLFCVVSKKEIVQLRELVSRFDPRAFVIVSDVREVFGEGFIEY
;
A
#
# COMPACT_ATOMS: atom_id res chain seq x y z
N LYS A 1 0.08 16.50 34.26
CA LYS A 1 1.06 17.09 33.30
C LYS A 1 1.21 16.08 32.14
N ARG A 2 0.50 16.33 31.03
CA ARG A 2 0.43 15.44 29.85
C ARG A 2 1.71 15.69 29.04
N MET A 3 2.71 14.81 29.19
CA MET A 3 3.90 14.85 28.34
C MET A 3 3.45 14.48 26.92
N LYS A 4 3.51 15.44 26.00
CA LYS A 4 3.34 15.17 24.55
C LYS A 4 4.54 14.33 24.13
N HIS A 5 4.29 13.08 23.75
CA HIS A 5 5.32 12.25 23.12
C HIS A 5 5.59 12.81 21.72
N TYR A 6 6.67 13.56 21.60
CA TYR A 6 7.14 14.01 20.29
C TYR A 6 7.69 12.80 19.53
N THR A 7 7.24 12.61 18.32
CA THR A 7 7.77 11.59 17.43
C THR A 7 9.21 11.97 17.05
N ILE A 8 10.08 10.97 16.88
CA ILE A 8 11.48 11.18 16.46
C ILE A 8 11.55 12.08 15.23
N ALA A 9 10.64 11.88 14.27
CA ALA A 9 10.53 12.71 13.06
C ALA A 9 10.27 14.21 13.39
N GLN A 10 9.43 14.51 14.39
CA GLN A 10 9.16 15.89 14.80
C GLN A 10 10.39 16.57 15.42
N ILE A 11 11.17 15.81 16.20
CA ILE A 11 12.42 16.31 16.79
C ILE A 11 13.44 16.61 15.68
N MET A 12 13.57 15.71 14.70
CA MET A 12 14.44 15.91 13.55
C MET A 12 14.05 17.14 12.73
N GLN A 13 12.76 17.35 12.46
CA GLN A 13 12.29 18.54 11.74
C GLN A 13 12.61 19.85 12.45
N VAL A 14 12.51 19.87 13.80
CA VAL A 14 12.88 21.07 14.58
C VAL A 14 14.38 21.32 14.50
N LEU A 15 15.21 20.28 14.59
CA LEU A 15 16.65 20.39 14.44
C LEU A 15 17.05 20.90 13.05
N ASP A 16 16.46 20.33 12.00
CA ASP A 16 16.69 20.76 10.62
C ASP A 16 16.32 22.24 10.43
N GLY A 17 15.19 22.67 10.98
CA GLY A 17 14.76 24.08 10.96
C GLY A 17 15.76 25.01 11.66
N LEU A 18 16.30 24.61 12.82
CA LEU A 18 17.33 25.39 13.54
C LEU A 18 18.63 25.49 12.74
N ILE A 19 19.07 24.39 12.13
CA ILE A 19 20.28 24.37 11.29
C ILE A 19 20.13 25.31 10.09
N VAL A 20 18.95 25.28 9.44
CA VAL A 20 18.66 26.20 8.30
C VAL A 20 18.67 27.66 8.73
N LEU A 21 18.12 27.99 9.90
CA LEU A 21 18.13 29.37 10.44
C LEU A 21 19.57 29.86 10.73
N VAL A 22 20.39 29.02 11.35
CA VAL A 22 21.81 29.33 11.58
C VAL A 22 22.55 29.46 10.26
N GLY A 23 22.31 28.54 9.30
CA GLY A 23 22.90 28.61 7.96
C GLY A 23 22.50 29.87 7.20
N ALA A 24 21.27 30.32 7.34
CA ALA A 24 20.80 31.57 6.72
C ALA A 24 21.55 32.81 7.22
N SER A 25 21.91 32.84 8.51
CA SER A 25 22.67 33.96 9.09
C SER A 25 24.14 33.99 8.63
N VAL A 26 24.72 32.82 8.34
CA VAL A 26 26.14 32.69 7.94
C VAL A 26 26.31 32.76 6.41
N PHE A 27 25.49 32.06 5.66
CA PHE A 27 25.63 31.89 4.21
C PHE A 27 24.65 32.74 3.39
N GLY A 28 23.76 33.43 4.05
CA GLY A 28 22.74 34.29 3.43
C GLY A 28 21.46 33.55 3.01
N ILE A 29 20.42 34.33 2.72
CA ILE A 29 19.07 33.84 2.47
C ILE A 29 18.95 32.92 1.26
N ARG A 30 19.78 33.15 0.23
CA ARG A 30 19.75 32.32 -0.99
C ARG A 30 20.16 30.87 -0.70
N ALA A 31 21.22 30.68 0.09
CA ALA A 31 21.68 29.35 0.51
C ALA A 31 20.63 28.64 1.38
N ALA A 32 19.96 29.37 2.27
CA ALA A 32 18.89 28.84 3.10
C ALA A 32 17.69 28.38 2.27
N LEU A 33 17.29 29.11 1.23
CA LEU A 33 16.20 28.70 0.32
C LEU A 33 16.57 27.42 -0.45
N TYR A 34 17.79 27.30 -0.95
CA TYR A 34 18.23 26.04 -1.58
C TYR A 34 18.24 24.87 -0.60
N ALA A 35 18.65 25.09 0.63
CA ALA A 35 18.63 24.05 1.67
C ALA A 35 17.19 23.58 1.97
N LEU A 36 16.23 24.48 2.08
CA LEU A 36 14.81 24.11 2.25
C LEU A 36 14.27 23.29 1.12
N ILE A 37 14.57 23.68 -0.13
CA ILE A 37 14.15 22.92 -1.33
C ILE A 37 14.80 21.51 -1.29
N ALA A 38 16.08 21.44 -0.96
CA ALA A 38 16.81 20.16 -0.90
C ALA A 38 16.22 19.24 0.19
N ILE A 39 15.99 19.75 1.40
CA ILE A 39 15.39 18.99 2.51
C ILE A 39 14.00 18.47 2.10
N PHE A 40 13.15 19.32 1.54
CA PHE A 40 11.82 18.90 1.10
C PHE A 40 11.88 17.82 0.02
N THR A 41 12.75 18.01 -0.97
CA THR A 41 12.90 17.06 -2.09
C THR A 41 13.44 15.71 -1.62
N VAL A 42 14.49 15.72 -0.78
CA VAL A 42 15.08 14.49 -0.23
C VAL A 42 14.08 13.76 0.65
N SER A 43 13.34 14.47 1.51
CA SER A 43 12.30 13.85 2.35
C SER A 43 11.23 13.17 1.49
N LYS A 44 10.73 13.83 0.46
CA LYS A 44 9.71 13.27 -0.44
C LYS A 44 10.20 12.05 -1.22
N ILE A 45 11.44 12.07 -1.69
CA ILE A 45 12.05 10.94 -2.39
C ILE A 45 12.25 9.77 -1.42
N SER A 46 12.77 10.04 -0.22
CA SER A 46 12.98 9.01 0.82
C SER A 46 11.68 8.36 1.25
N ASP A 47 10.64 9.16 1.55
CA ASP A 47 9.31 8.66 1.88
C ASP A 47 8.78 7.78 0.74
N GLY A 48 8.87 8.23 -0.51
CA GLY A 48 8.43 7.48 -1.67
C GLY A 48 9.17 6.14 -1.87
N LEU A 49 10.47 6.11 -1.57
CA LEU A 49 11.27 4.88 -1.63
C LEU A 49 10.89 3.91 -0.50
N ILE A 50 10.72 4.41 0.72
CA ILE A 50 10.35 3.61 1.89
C ILE A 50 8.92 3.07 1.72
N GLU A 51 7.98 3.94 1.35
CA GLU A 51 6.59 3.55 1.11
C GLU A 51 6.43 2.65 -0.11
N GLY A 52 7.14 2.93 -1.20
CA GLY A 52 7.04 2.16 -2.45
C GLY A 52 7.47 0.70 -2.35
N LEU A 53 8.27 0.35 -1.35
CA LEU A 53 8.74 -1.02 -1.11
C LEU A 53 7.81 -1.86 -0.23
N LYS A 54 6.83 -1.24 0.47
CA LYS A 54 6.01 -1.90 1.49
C LYS A 54 4.53 -2.03 1.15
N PHE A 55 4.05 -1.52 0.00
CA PHE A 55 2.63 -1.59 -0.31
C PHE A 55 2.22 -2.91 -0.93
N SER A 56 1.42 -3.65 -0.18
CA SER A 56 0.61 -4.74 -0.69
C SER A 56 -0.79 -4.24 -1.05
N LYS A 57 -1.47 -4.96 -1.89
CA LYS A 57 -2.87 -4.74 -2.25
C LYS A 57 -3.68 -5.93 -1.77
N GLN A 58 -4.79 -5.67 -1.12
CA GLN A 58 -5.81 -6.68 -0.91
C GLN A 58 -6.88 -6.58 -1.98
N ALA A 59 -7.34 -7.71 -2.45
CA ALA A 59 -8.40 -7.80 -3.42
C ALA A 59 -9.53 -8.68 -2.90
N TYR A 60 -10.77 -8.17 -3.03
CA TYR A 60 -11.98 -8.95 -2.88
C TYR A 60 -12.58 -9.17 -4.27
N ILE A 61 -12.85 -10.41 -4.62
CA ILE A 61 -13.35 -10.79 -5.92
C ILE A 61 -14.68 -11.51 -5.72
N ILE A 62 -15.74 -10.98 -6.31
CA ILE A 62 -17.08 -11.59 -6.29
C ILE A 62 -17.39 -12.04 -7.71
N SER A 63 -17.51 -13.35 -7.89
CA SER A 63 -17.77 -13.97 -9.18
C SER A 63 -18.47 -15.30 -9.03
N ASP A 64 -19.28 -15.66 -10.01
CA ASP A 64 -19.89 -16.98 -10.09
C ASP A 64 -18.83 -18.04 -10.51
N HIS A 65 -17.69 -17.62 -11.12
CA HIS A 65 -16.54 -18.45 -11.49
C HIS A 65 -15.43 -18.43 -10.43
N HIS A 66 -15.81 -18.29 -9.14
CA HIS A 66 -14.86 -18.13 -8.04
C HIS A 66 -13.87 -19.29 -7.91
N GLN A 67 -14.27 -20.51 -8.21
CA GLN A 67 -13.40 -21.70 -8.08
C GLN A 67 -12.27 -21.67 -9.12
N GLU A 68 -12.61 -21.42 -10.39
CA GLU A 68 -11.65 -21.35 -11.49
C GLU A 68 -10.67 -20.20 -11.29
N ILE A 69 -11.17 -19.06 -10.80
CA ILE A 69 -10.34 -17.89 -10.46
C ILE A 69 -9.39 -18.23 -9.31
N ALA A 70 -9.88 -18.88 -8.24
CA ALA A 70 -9.04 -19.28 -7.10
C ALA A 70 -7.92 -20.23 -7.53
N ASP A 71 -8.26 -21.27 -8.31
CA ASP A 71 -7.30 -22.24 -8.83
C ASP A 71 -6.22 -21.57 -9.70
N ALA A 72 -6.62 -20.60 -10.52
CA ALA A 72 -5.70 -19.87 -11.38
C ALA A 72 -4.77 -18.96 -10.55
N ILE A 73 -5.28 -18.26 -9.53
CA ILE A 73 -4.44 -17.43 -8.63
C ILE A 73 -3.41 -18.31 -7.92
N LEU A 74 -3.82 -19.45 -7.38
CA LEU A 74 -2.93 -20.39 -6.70
C LEU A 74 -1.83 -20.91 -7.64
N LYS A 75 -2.18 -21.29 -8.88
CA LYS A 75 -1.25 -21.93 -9.83
C LYS A 75 -0.38 -20.93 -10.58
N GLU A 76 -0.95 -19.83 -11.07
CA GLU A 76 -0.25 -18.89 -11.95
C GLU A 76 0.47 -17.77 -11.17
N MET A 77 -0.07 -17.37 -10.01
CA MET A 77 0.50 -16.28 -9.21
C MET A 77 1.22 -16.78 -7.95
N SER A 78 1.04 -18.04 -7.56
CA SER A 78 1.58 -18.61 -6.30
C SER A 78 1.19 -17.77 -5.08
N ARG A 79 -0.07 -17.29 -5.05
CA ARG A 79 -0.62 -16.49 -3.95
C ARG A 79 -1.76 -17.21 -3.27
N GLY A 80 -1.79 -17.08 -1.93
CA GLY A 80 -2.89 -17.61 -1.12
C GLY A 80 -4.22 -16.93 -1.43
N VAL A 81 -5.28 -17.70 -1.46
CA VAL A 81 -6.65 -17.23 -1.67
C VAL A 81 -7.54 -17.78 -0.57
N THR A 82 -8.37 -16.94 0.02
CA THR A 82 -9.36 -17.33 1.03
C THR A 82 -10.75 -17.14 0.45
N GLY A 83 -11.56 -18.19 0.43
CA GLY A 83 -12.97 -18.12 0.06
C GLY A 83 -13.84 -17.74 1.26
N MET A 84 -14.81 -16.85 1.03
CA MET A 84 -15.79 -16.43 2.01
C MET A 84 -17.19 -16.50 1.40
N THR A 85 -18.15 -17.01 2.17
CA THR A 85 -19.56 -16.99 1.75
C THR A 85 -20.17 -15.64 2.13
N ALA A 86 -20.86 -15.03 1.19
CA ALA A 86 -21.54 -13.76 1.34
C ALA A 86 -22.98 -13.86 0.81
N ARG A 87 -23.85 -12.94 1.17
CA ARG A 87 -25.22 -12.86 0.67
C ARG A 87 -25.44 -11.58 -0.09
N GLY A 88 -25.85 -11.70 -1.35
CA GLY A 88 -26.25 -10.55 -2.15
C GLY A 88 -27.58 -9.99 -1.63
N MET A 89 -27.56 -8.80 -1.06
CA MET A 89 -28.76 -8.22 -0.42
C MET A 89 -29.84 -7.84 -1.44
N TYR A 90 -29.45 -7.46 -2.65
CA TYR A 90 -30.40 -7.16 -3.71
C TYR A 90 -30.98 -8.43 -4.34
N SER A 91 -30.14 -9.41 -4.68
CA SER A 91 -30.55 -10.66 -5.33
C SER A 91 -31.08 -11.69 -4.35
N ASN A 92 -30.87 -11.48 -3.04
CA ASN A 92 -31.15 -12.42 -1.94
C ASN A 92 -30.53 -13.81 -2.16
N SER A 93 -29.47 -13.89 -2.95
CA SER A 93 -28.76 -15.12 -3.31
C SER A 93 -27.45 -15.22 -2.53
N GLU A 94 -27.01 -16.44 -2.34
CA GLU A 94 -25.68 -16.74 -1.84
C GLU A 94 -24.64 -16.38 -2.90
N LYS A 95 -23.54 -15.78 -2.49
CA LYS A 95 -22.40 -15.39 -3.31
C LYS A 95 -21.12 -15.85 -2.66
N ASN A 96 -20.17 -16.27 -3.45
CA ASN A 96 -18.83 -16.57 -2.99
C ASN A 96 -17.90 -15.39 -3.31
N MET A 97 -17.16 -15.00 -2.31
CA MET A 97 -16.17 -13.92 -2.40
C MET A 97 -14.80 -14.49 -2.10
N LEU A 98 -13.85 -14.20 -2.97
CA LEU A 98 -12.44 -14.53 -2.77
C LEU A 98 -11.72 -13.33 -2.17
N PHE A 99 -10.85 -13.59 -1.23
CA PHE A 99 -9.92 -12.64 -0.66
C PHE A 99 -8.50 -13.08 -0.96
N CYS A 100 -7.69 -12.20 -1.51
CA CYS A 100 -6.26 -12.44 -1.71
C CYS A 100 -5.46 -11.16 -1.47
N VAL A 101 -4.20 -11.35 -1.12
CA VAL A 101 -3.24 -10.26 -0.96
C VAL A 101 -2.13 -10.46 -1.99
N VAL A 102 -1.81 -9.40 -2.71
CA VAL A 102 -0.81 -9.40 -3.78
C VAL A 102 0.08 -8.17 -3.67
N SER A 103 1.25 -8.19 -4.27
CA SER A 103 2.08 -6.98 -4.38
C SER A 103 1.45 -5.97 -5.35
N LYS A 104 1.87 -4.70 -5.23
CA LYS A 104 1.42 -3.64 -6.14
C LYS A 104 1.68 -3.97 -7.62
N LYS A 105 2.73 -4.71 -7.92
CA LYS A 105 3.10 -5.10 -9.29
C LYS A 105 2.19 -6.20 -9.85
N GLU A 106 1.71 -7.08 -8.99
CA GLU A 106 0.88 -8.24 -9.36
C GLU A 106 -0.59 -7.88 -9.58
N ILE A 107 -1.03 -6.67 -9.18
CA ILE A 107 -2.45 -6.29 -9.30
C ILE A 107 -2.95 -6.27 -10.75
N VAL A 108 -2.08 -5.92 -11.70
CA VAL A 108 -2.42 -5.92 -13.13
C VAL A 108 -2.66 -7.35 -13.59
N GLN A 109 -1.75 -8.26 -13.26
CA GLN A 109 -1.86 -9.68 -13.57
C GLN A 109 -3.12 -10.30 -12.93
N LEU A 110 -3.42 -9.95 -11.68
CA LEU A 110 -4.64 -10.41 -11.01
C LEU A 110 -5.91 -9.97 -11.76
N ARG A 111 -5.98 -8.71 -12.18
CA ARG A 111 -7.12 -8.20 -12.94
C ARG A 111 -7.29 -8.90 -14.28
N GLU A 112 -6.20 -9.11 -15.00
CA GLU A 112 -6.21 -9.82 -16.29
C GLU A 112 -6.68 -11.27 -16.11
N LEU A 113 -6.16 -11.94 -15.05
CA LEU A 113 -6.55 -13.31 -14.71
C LEU A 113 -8.04 -13.40 -14.40
N VAL A 114 -8.56 -12.54 -13.51
CA VAL A 114 -9.99 -12.53 -13.18
C VAL A 114 -10.85 -12.25 -14.41
N SER A 115 -10.49 -11.26 -15.22
CA SER A 115 -11.23 -10.88 -16.43
C SER A 115 -11.25 -11.97 -17.51
N ARG A 116 -10.27 -12.89 -17.51
CA ARG A 116 -10.21 -14.04 -18.40
C ARG A 116 -11.33 -15.04 -18.11
N PHE A 117 -11.65 -15.27 -16.84
CA PHE A 117 -12.68 -16.20 -16.41
C PHE A 117 -14.07 -15.56 -16.33
N ASP A 118 -14.12 -14.33 -15.80
CA ASP A 118 -15.37 -13.59 -15.66
C ASP A 118 -15.14 -12.07 -15.90
N PRO A 119 -15.44 -11.60 -17.13
CA PRO A 119 -15.35 -10.17 -17.44
C PRO A 119 -16.31 -9.29 -16.63
N ARG A 120 -17.32 -9.88 -15.96
CA ARG A 120 -18.30 -9.17 -15.13
C ARG A 120 -18.04 -9.33 -13.64
N ALA A 121 -16.93 -9.97 -13.26
CA ALA A 121 -16.55 -10.11 -11.86
C ALA A 121 -16.42 -8.74 -11.20
N PHE A 122 -16.90 -8.65 -9.97
CA PHE A 122 -16.75 -7.44 -9.16
C PHE A 122 -15.47 -7.54 -8.32
N VAL A 123 -14.51 -6.66 -8.59
CA VAL A 123 -13.19 -6.68 -7.97
C VAL A 123 -12.97 -5.38 -7.20
N ILE A 124 -12.80 -5.49 -5.88
CA ILE A 124 -12.47 -4.38 -4.98
C ILE A 124 -11.00 -4.49 -4.64
N VAL A 125 -10.23 -3.42 -4.83
CA VAL A 125 -8.81 -3.37 -4.49
C VAL A 125 -8.58 -2.24 -3.51
N SER A 126 -7.88 -2.55 -2.41
CA SER A 126 -7.51 -1.58 -1.39
C SER A 126 -6.02 -1.68 -1.05
N ASP A 127 -5.46 -0.59 -0.55
CA ASP A 127 -4.08 -0.59 -0.05
C ASP A 127 -3.99 -1.28 1.31
N VAL A 128 -2.97 -2.11 1.48
CA VAL A 128 -2.59 -2.69 2.76
C VAL A 128 -1.20 -2.19 3.10
N ARG A 129 -1.06 -1.59 4.27
CA ARG A 129 0.24 -1.02 4.70
C ARG A 129 1.22 -2.08 5.14
N GLU A 130 0.74 -3.06 5.89
CA GLU A 130 1.58 -4.11 6.47
C GLU A 130 0.91 -5.46 6.30
N VAL A 131 1.67 -6.43 5.80
CA VAL A 131 1.27 -7.83 5.68
C VAL A 131 2.43 -8.67 6.19
N PHE A 132 2.15 -9.51 7.17
CA PHE A 132 3.09 -10.45 7.73
C PHE A 132 2.66 -11.87 7.39
N GLY A 133 3.61 -12.72 7.08
CA GLY A 133 3.38 -14.13 6.79
C GLY A 133 4.07 -14.60 5.53
N GLU A 134 3.88 -15.88 5.22
CA GLU A 134 4.49 -16.55 4.09
C GLU A 134 4.21 -15.84 2.76
N GLY A 135 5.26 -15.54 2.02
CA GLY A 135 5.20 -14.81 0.75
C GLY A 135 5.21 -13.27 0.89
N PHE A 136 5.31 -12.75 2.13
CA PHE A 136 5.42 -11.33 2.46
C PHE A 136 6.58 -11.08 3.45
N ILE A 137 6.39 -10.19 4.42
CA ILE A 137 7.38 -9.93 5.46
C ILE A 137 7.30 -11.05 6.49
N GLU A 138 8.40 -11.79 6.69
CA GLU A 138 8.51 -12.77 7.76
C GLU A 138 8.78 -12.05 9.10
N TYR A 139 8.35 -12.68 10.22
CA TYR A 139 8.52 -12.13 11.56
C TYR A 139 9.98 -12.08 11.99
#